data_7b7bc32c186bb4c28a08802f21dcdc70
#
_entry.id   7b7bc32c186bb4c28a08802f21dcdc70
#
_cell.length_a   1.000
_cell.length_b   1.000
_cell.length_c   1.000
_cell.angle_alpha   90.00
_cell.angle_beta   90.00
_cell.angle_gamma   90.00
#
_symmetry.space_group_name_H-M   'P 1'
#
loop_
_entity.id
_entity.type
_entity.pdbx_description
1 polymer ?
#
loop_
_entity_poly.entity_id
_entity_poly.type
_entity_poly.pdbx_seq_one_letter_code
_entity_poly.pdbx_strand_id
1 'polypeptide(L)'
;MTENLSSCDECPEGRMRDASGQCVMPEVTFASFVLSLNTSALYHMGELPHPETGQRVVDRELAKHTIDTLTLLADKTKGNLDANESELLTRILYELKMRFVKLV
;
A
#
# COMPACT_ATOMS: atom_id res chain seq x y z
N MET A 1 -17.53 25.76 -8.57
CA MET A 1 -17.34 25.20 -8.13
C MET A 1 -17.24 24.90 -7.21
N THR A 2 -17.39 24.77 -6.99
CA THR A 2 -17.25 24.53 -6.15
C THR A 2 -17.13 23.59 -5.77
N GLU A 3 -17.16 23.14 -5.96
CA GLU A 3 -17.01 22.35 -5.63
C GLU A 3 -16.68 21.68 -5.07
N ASN A 4 -17.00 21.53 -4.85
CA ASN A 4 -16.66 20.85 -4.37
C ASN A 4 -16.03 20.86 -3.30
N LEU A 5 -16.56 21.41 -2.67
CA LEU A 5 -15.79 21.61 -1.49
C LEU A 5 -15.66 20.37 -0.67
N SER A 6 -16.72 19.64 -0.57
CA SER A 6 -16.63 18.37 0.12
C SER A 6 -15.62 17.48 -0.55
N SER A 7 -15.52 17.61 -1.85
CA SER A 7 -14.52 16.82 -2.55
C SER A 7 -13.11 17.34 -2.30
N CYS A 8 -13.00 18.54 -1.70
CA CYS A 8 -11.68 19.04 -1.35
C CYS A 8 -11.06 18.27 -0.20
N ASP A 9 -11.87 17.58 0.58
CA ASP A 9 -11.33 16.76 1.65
C ASP A 9 -10.76 15.47 1.13
N GLU A 10 -11.14 15.09 -0.07
CA GLU A 10 -10.63 13.87 -0.69
C GLU A 10 -10.11 14.20 -2.06
N CYS A 11 -8.91 13.79 -2.32
CA CYS A 11 -8.32 14.03 -3.61
C CYS A 11 -8.74 12.93 -4.58
N PRO A 12 -8.76 13.23 -5.90
CA PRO A 12 -9.02 12.20 -6.89
C PRO A 12 -8.02 11.06 -6.76
N GLU A 13 -8.35 10.00 -7.43
CA GLU A 13 -7.60 8.75 -7.36
C GLU A 13 -6.10 8.98 -7.41
N GLY A 14 -5.40 8.46 -6.43
CA GLY A 14 -3.95 8.50 -6.40
C GLY A 14 -3.34 9.82 -5.98
N ARG A 15 -4.16 10.86 -5.77
CA ARG A 15 -3.64 12.17 -5.44
C ARG A 15 -3.78 12.46 -3.96
N MET A 16 -3.01 13.41 -3.49
CA MET A 16 -3.07 13.83 -2.09
C MET A 16 -2.97 15.35 -2.04
N ARG A 17 -3.39 15.91 -0.91
CA ARG A 17 -3.41 17.35 -0.74
C ARG A 17 -2.04 17.83 -0.30
N ASP A 18 -1.52 18.84 -0.99
CA ASP A 18 -0.23 19.39 -0.62
C ASP A 18 -0.41 20.55 0.37
N ALA A 19 0.69 21.22 0.71
CA ALA A 19 0.66 22.28 1.70
C ALA A 19 -0.19 23.47 1.26
N SER A 20 -0.35 23.64 -0.04
CA SER A 20 -1.16 24.75 -0.57
C SER A 20 -2.64 24.37 -0.65
N GLY A 21 -2.98 23.13 -0.35
CA GLY A 21 -4.36 22.68 -0.40
C GLY A 21 -4.76 22.08 -1.72
N GLN A 22 -3.83 21.91 -2.64
CA GLN A 22 -4.14 21.35 -3.95
C GLN A 22 -3.93 19.85 -3.96
N CYS A 23 -4.73 19.17 -4.75
CA CYS A 23 -4.60 17.72 -4.93
C CYS A 23 -3.54 17.45 -5.98
N VAL A 24 -2.44 16.83 -5.56
CA VAL A 24 -1.31 16.55 -6.45
C VAL A 24 -0.91 15.10 -6.29
N MET A 25 -0.23 14.58 -7.29
CA MET A 25 0.32 13.23 -7.18
C MET A 25 1.46 13.25 -6.16
N PRO A 26 1.51 12.25 -5.28
CA PRO A 26 2.61 12.19 -4.31
C PRO A 26 3.92 11.92 -5.03
N GLU A 27 5.01 12.32 -4.39
CA GLU A 27 6.33 12.05 -4.91
C GLU A 27 6.55 10.54 -4.99
N VAL A 28 7.20 10.10 -6.05
CA VAL A 28 7.51 8.68 -6.21
C VAL A 28 8.71 8.35 -5.34
N THR A 29 8.49 7.51 -4.34
CA THR A 29 9.56 7.07 -3.46
C THR A 29 9.46 5.55 -3.31
N PHE A 30 10.56 4.94 -2.90
CA PHE A 30 10.54 3.52 -2.65
C PHE A 30 9.57 3.20 -1.50
N ALA A 31 9.56 4.04 -0.48
CA ALA A 31 8.66 3.84 0.65
C ALA A 31 7.20 3.87 0.21
N SER A 32 6.82 4.83 -0.62
CA SER A 32 5.43 4.92 -1.04
C SER A 32 5.05 3.72 -1.91
N PHE A 33 5.98 3.23 -2.71
CA PHE A 33 5.72 2.04 -3.53
C PHE A 33 5.50 0.81 -2.64
N VAL A 34 6.38 0.61 -1.66
CA VAL A 34 6.25 -0.53 -0.75
C VAL A 34 4.95 -0.44 0.04
N LEU A 35 4.59 0.77 0.49
CA LEU A 35 3.36 0.95 1.24
C LEU A 35 2.13 0.66 0.39
N SER A 36 2.18 0.99 -0.90
CA SER A 36 1.05 0.68 -1.79
C SER A 36 0.88 -0.83 -1.94
N LEU A 37 1.98 -1.56 -2.02
CA LEU A 37 1.89 -3.01 -2.08
C LEU A 37 1.38 -3.60 -0.77
N ASN A 38 1.79 -3.01 0.35
CA ASN A 38 1.28 -3.42 1.65
C ASN A 38 -0.24 -3.25 1.72
N THR A 39 -0.73 -2.11 1.25
CA THR A 39 -2.17 -1.86 1.24
C THR A 39 -2.90 -2.86 0.37
N SER A 40 -2.34 -3.16 -0.82
CA SER A 40 -2.94 -4.16 -1.69
C SER A 40 -3.03 -5.53 -1.00
N ALA A 41 -1.96 -5.92 -0.32
CA ALA A 41 -1.98 -7.20 0.39
C ALA A 41 -3.06 -7.21 1.47
N LEU A 42 -3.22 -6.11 2.18
CA LEU A 42 -4.22 -6.05 3.22
C LEU A 42 -5.64 -6.15 2.65
N TYR A 43 -5.88 -5.53 1.49
CA TYR A 43 -7.17 -5.71 0.81
C TYR A 43 -7.39 -7.18 0.48
N HIS A 44 -6.38 -7.83 -0.07
CA HIS A 44 -6.53 -9.23 -0.49
C HIS A 44 -6.69 -10.18 0.68
N MET A 45 -6.22 -9.78 1.85
CA MET A 45 -6.38 -10.59 3.06
C MET A 45 -7.68 -10.27 3.81
N GLY A 46 -8.48 -9.35 3.29
CA GLY A 46 -9.71 -8.98 3.95
C GLY A 46 -9.53 -8.10 5.16
N GLU A 47 -8.33 -7.56 5.36
CA GLU A 47 -8.07 -6.68 6.50
C GLU A 47 -8.64 -5.28 6.26
N LEU A 48 -8.77 -4.90 5.00
CA LEU A 48 -9.33 -3.61 4.62
C LEU A 48 -10.48 -3.83 3.66
N PRO A 49 -11.54 -3.00 3.76
CA PRO A 49 -12.64 -3.11 2.80
C PRO A 49 -12.20 -2.59 1.43
N HIS A 50 -12.69 -3.22 0.39
CA HIS A 50 -12.39 -2.80 -0.97
C HIS A 50 -12.94 -1.39 -1.18
N PRO A 51 -12.13 -0.48 -1.76
CA PRO A 51 -12.56 0.92 -1.87
C PRO A 51 -13.79 1.11 -2.75
N GLU A 52 -14.01 0.24 -3.71
CA GLU A 52 -15.14 0.41 -4.63
C GLU A 52 -16.41 -0.24 -4.13
N THR A 53 -16.31 -1.36 -3.44
CA THR A 53 -17.48 -2.11 -3.00
C THR A 53 -17.75 -1.99 -1.52
N GLY A 54 -16.77 -1.57 -0.74
CA GLY A 54 -16.89 -1.51 0.71
C GLY A 54 -16.87 -2.86 1.38
N GLN A 55 -16.64 -3.92 0.65
CA GLN A 55 -16.67 -5.27 1.18
C GLN A 55 -15.27 -5.80 1.46
N ARG A 56 -15.18 -6.64 2.48
CA ARG A 56 -13.94 -7.32 2.81
C ARG A 56 -13.99 -8.71 2.19
N VAL A 57 -13.04 -8.97 1.31
CA VAL A 57 -13.00 -10.24 0.59
C VAL A 57 -11.59 -10.79 0.71
N VAL A 58 -11.48 -12.08 1.01
CA VAL A 58 -10.18 -12.75 1.12
C VAL A 58 -9.87 -13.43 -0.20
N ASP A 59 -8.70 -13.10 -0.76
CA ASP A 59 -8.19 -13.76 -1.95
C ASP A 59 -6.76 -14.19 -1.62
N ARG A 60 -6.62 -15.44 -1.20
CA ARG A 60 -5.32 -15.95 -0.75
C ARG A 60 -4.28 -15.92 -1.85
N GLU A 61 -4.69 -16.21 -3.07
CA GLU A 61 -3.73 -16.23 -4.18
C GLU A 61 -3.16 -14.85 -4.45
N LEU A 62 -4.03 -13.85 -4.50
CA LEU A 62 -3.56 -12.48 -4.72
C LEU A 62 -2.72 -11.99 -3.55
N ALA A 63 -3.13 -12.34 -2.33
CA ALA A 63 -2.35 -11.95 -1.16
C ALA A 63 -0.95 -12.56 -1.22
N LYS A 64 -0.87 -13.84 -1.55
CA LYS A 64 0.42 -14.50 -1.66
C LYS A 64 1.26 -13.88 -2.76
N HIS A 65 0.62 -13.59 -3.89
CA HIS A 65 1.32 -12.99 -5.02
C HIS A 65 1.93 -11.63 -4.62
N THR A 66 1.18 -10.84 -3.87
CA THR A 66 1.68 -9.54 -3.43
C THR A 66 2.85 -9.69 -2.47
N ILE A 67 2.75 -10.65 -1.55
CA ILE A 67 3.84 -10.91 -0.61
C ILE A 67 5.08 -11.41 -1.37
N ASP A 68 4.87 -12.28 -2.35
CA ASP A 68 5.98 -12.76 -3.17
C ASP A 68 6.63 -11.63 -3.96
N THR A 69 5.82 -10.67 -4.43
CA THR A 69 6.35 -9.50 -5.11
C THR A 69 7.23 -8.68 -4.18
N LEU A 70 6.80 -8.48 -2.95
CA LEU A 70 7.61 -7.77 -1.96
C LEU A 70 8.89 -8.52 -1.64
N THR A 71 8.81 -9.85 -1.57
CA THR A 71 9.99 -10.66 -1.31
C THR A 71 10.99 -10.53 -2.47
N LEU A 72 10.48 -10.53 -3.69
CA LEU A 72 11.34 -10.32 -4.86
C LEU A 72 11.99 -8.95 -4.82
N LEU A 73 11.23 -7.93 -4.43
CA LEU A 73 11.79 -6.59 -4.31
C LEU A 73 12.91 -6.55 -3.28
N ALA A 74 12.72 -7.20 -2.15
CA ALA A 74 13.75 -7.23 -1.11
C ALA A 74 15.04 -7.83 -1.65
N ASP A 75 14.91 -8.88 -2.45
CA ASP A 75 16.08 -9.53 -3.03
C ASP A 75 16.75 -8.66 -4.08
N LYS A 76 15.96 -8.09 -4.97
CA LYS A 76 16.49 -7.34 -6.11
C LYS A 76 17.07 -5.98 -5.72
N THR A 77 16.65 -5.44 -4.59
CA THR A 77 17.14 -4.14 -4.14
C THR A 77 18.21 -4.25 -3.06
N LYS A 78 18.64 -5.46 -2.75
CA LYS A 78 19.61 -5.69 -1.70
C LYS A 78 20.88 -4.89 -1.99
N GLY A 79 21.31 -4.14 -0.98
CA GLY A 79 22.50 -3.31 -1.12
C GLY A 79 22.23 -1.96 -1.76
N ASN A 80 21.00 -1.69 -2.15
CA ASN A 80 20.65 -0.45 -2.83
C ASN A 80 19.62 0.37 -2.04
N LEU A 81 19.31 -0.03 -0.84
CA LEU A 81 18.33 0.67 0.00
C LEU A 81 19.04 1.37 1.13
N ASP A 82 18.50 2.56 1.53
CA ASP A 82 19.02 3.16 2.74
C ASP A 82 18.44 2.42 3.95
N ALA A 83 18.89 2.81 5.15
CA ALA A 83 18.51 2.09 6.36
C ALA A 83 17.00 2.14 6.60
N ASN A 84 16.38 3.28 6.33
CA ASN A 84 14.94 3.44 6.54
C ASN A 84 14.13 2.58 5.57
N GLU A 85 14.55 2.56 4.31
CA GLU A 85 13.87 1.77 3.29
C GLU A 85 13.98 0.28 3.60
N SER A 86 15.16 -0.13 4.02
CA SER A 86 15.40 -1.54 4.34
C SER A 86 14.58 -1.96 5.54
N GLU A 87 14.53 -1.13 6.56
CA GLU A 87 13.77 -1.45 7.76
C GLU A 87 12.26 -1.51 7.47
N LEU A 88 11.77 -0.56 6.68
CA LEU A 88 10.36 -0.54 6.31
C LEU A 88 9.97 -1.83 5.58
N LEU A 89 10.76 -2.21 4.58
CA LEU A 89 10.45 -3.39 3.79
C LEU A 89 10.49 -4.65 4.65
N THR A 90 11.50 -4.76 5.51
CA THR A 90 11.63 -5.91 6.39
C THR A 90 10.43 -6.03 7.33
N ARG A 91 10.02 -4.90 7.93
CA ARG A 91 8.91 -4.90 8.86
C ARG A 91 7.60 -5.27 8.16
N ILE A 92 7.38 -4.69 6.98
CA ILE A 92 6.16 -4.96 6.24
C ILE A 92 6.09 -6.44 5.84
N LEU A 93 7.18 -6.99 5.34
CA LEU A 93 7.21 -8.39 4.97
C LEU A 93 6.93 -9.30 6.16
N TYR A 94 7.54 -8.98 7.31
CA TYR A 94 7.31 -9.77 8.50
C TYR A 94 5.83 -9.76 8.90
N GLU A 95 5.24 -8.57 8.93
CA GLU A 95 3.86 -8.44 9.37
C GLU A 95 2.90 -9.10 8.39
N LEU A 96 3.14 -8.93 7.10
CA LEU A 96 2.26 -9.54 6.10
C LEU A 96 2.34 -11.05 6.15
N LYS A 97 3.54 -11.60 6.32
CA LYS A 97 3.68 -13.04 6.39
C LYS A 97 2.99 -13.60 7.64
N MET A 98 3.09 -12.88 8.76
CA MET A 98 2.42 -13.31 9.97
C MET A 98 0.90 -13.29 9.80
N ARG A 99 0.37 -12.25 9.15
CA ARG A 99 -1.07 -12.20 8.88
C ARG A 99 -1.49 -13.30 7.92
N PHE A 100 -0.65 -13.56 6.92
CA PHE A 100 -0.99 -14.55 5.90
C PHE A 100 -1.15 -15.94 6.49
N VAL A 101 -0.25 -16.33 7.40
CA VAL A 101 -0.33 -17.68 7.97
C VAL A 101 -1.55 -17.85 8.86
N LYS A 102 -2.18 -16.76 9.26
CA LYS A 102 -3.40 -16.82 10.06
C LYS A 102 -4.67 -16.82 9.23
N LEU A 103 -4.53 -16.65 7.92
CA LEU A 103 -5.70 -16.72 7.05
C LEU A 103 -6.21 -18.16 6.96
N VAL A 104 -7.52 -18.30 6.96
CA VAL A 104 -8.15 -19.61 6.83
C VAL A 104 -9.00 -19.68 5.58
#